data_44c6a59c7d0af70c4f3ecb9ea9dce8c9
#
_entry.id   44c6a59c7d0af70c4f3ecb9ea9dce8c9
#
_cell.length_a   1.000
_cell.length_b   1.000
_cell.length_c   1.000
_cell.angle_alpha   90.00
_cell.angle_beta   90.00
_cell.angle_gamma   90.00
#
_symmetry.space_group_name_H-M   'P 1'
#
loop_
_entity.id
_entity.type
_entity.pdbx_description
1 polymer ?
#
loop_
_entity_poly.entity_id
_entity_poly.type
_entity_poly.pdbx_seq_one_letter_code
_entity_poly.pdbx_strand_id
1 'polypeptide(L)'
;MQNNLPLQGKTIILTGTSKTATVVEDISALGGQAVVAPLIETCEIIDRNDGVHLECARQFNWLIFTSQNAVDAFAKKMSRSQLRASHFQGKIASIGTKTTEALENLGFQVSFMPSVFSADVFVKEFPLVAEGNPTCLFIRGEKAKKTLKEGLPFKLNEWTVYETIERHDQKQVIIHCIQQHTDVTVIFASPSAVDVYAMDVASVIGWEAVRVAAIGHITEAAIINHGATVDIMPSVYTMQAVIEELTKVEERT
;
A
#
# COMPACT_ATOMS: atom_id res chain seq x y z
N MET A 1 -38.46 10.61 13.52
CA MET A 1 -37.20 10.02 14.04
C MET A 1 -36.13 10.42 13.08
N GLN A 2 -35.18 11.27 13.48
CA GLN A 2 -34.01 11.56 12.65
C GLN A 2 -33.21 10.24 12.61
N ASN A 3 -33.05 9.65 11.43
CA ASN A 3 -32.10 8.57 11.24
C ASN A 3 -30.71 9.14 11.51
N ASN A 4 -30.19 8.94 12.71
CA ASN A 4 -28.80 9.27 13.03
C ASN A 4 -27.93 8.34 12.18
N LEU A 5 -27.13 8.90 11.29
CA LEU A 5 -26.18 8.12 10.49
C LEU A 5 -25.05 7.60 11.40
N PRO A 6 -24.53 6.39 11.17
CA PRO A 6 -23.60 5.72 12.09
C PRO A 6 -22.36 6.54 12.46
N LEU A 7 -21.83 7.34 11.52
CA LEU A 7 -20.64 8.16 11.72
C LEU A 7 -20.94 9.64 11.92
N GLN A 8 -22.20 10.00 12.25
CA GLN A 8 -22.58 11.39 12.46
C GLN A 8 -21.83 12.02 13.62
N GLY A 9 -21.18 13.17 13.36
CA GLY A 9 -20.36 13.87 14.34
C GLY A 9 -18.96 13.29 14.55
N LYS A 10 -18.60 12.24 13.82
CA LYS A 10 -17.26 11.62 13.88
C LYS A 10 -16.34 12.22 12.84
N THR A 11 -15.08 12.39 13.21
CA THR A 11 -14.01 12.82 12.31
C THR A 11 -13.02 11.69 12.09
N ILE A 12 -12.80 11.32 10.82
CA ILE A 12 -11.93 10.20 10.46
C ILE A 12 -10.72 10.73 9.66
N ILE A 13 -9.53 10.59 10.24
CA ILE A 13 -8.27 10.98 9.60
C ILE A 13 -7.70 9.78 8.84
N LEU A 14 -7.48 9.97 7.54
CA LEU A 14 -6.90 8.96 6.63
C LEU A 14 -5.42 9.29 6.43
N THR A 15 -4.52 8.45 6.96
CA THR A 15 -3.06 8.67 6.92
C THR A 15 -2.37 7.96 5.74
N GLY A 16 -3.11 7.20 4.95
CA GLY A 16 -2.62 6.48 3.77
C GLY A 16 -2.40 7.40 2.57
N THR A 17 -1.88 6.82 1.49
CA THR A 17 -1.65 7.52 0.22
C THR A 17 -2.95 8.03 -0.41
N SER A 18 -2.84 8.99 -1.34
CA SER A 18 -3.93 9.79 -1.94
C SER A 18 -5.04 9.03 -2.71
N LYS A 19 -5.01 7.70 -2.81
CA LYS A 19 -6.06 6.89 -3.45
C LYS A 19 -7.24 6.64 -2.49
N THR A 20 -7.83 7.72 -1.94
CA THR A 20 -8.85 7.66 -0.87
C THR A 20 -10.21 8.23 -1.28
N ALA A 21 -10.43 8.63 -2.53
CA ALA A 21 -11.66 9.30 -2.96
C ALA A 21 -12.93 8.49 -2.61
N THR A 22 -12.98 7.20 -2.94
CA THR A 22 -14.10 6.32 -2.62
C THR A 22 -14.32 6.20 -1.11
N VAL A 23 -13.25 6.10 -0.32
CA VAL A 23 -13.33 6.01 1.15
C VAL A 23 -13.88 7.30 1.76
N VAL A 24 -13.51 8.45 1.22
CA VAL A 24 -14.05 9.76 1.63
C VAL A 24 -15.55 9.85 1.35
N GLU A 25 -15.98 9.38 0.17
CA GLU A 25 -17.39 9.32 -0.20
C GLU A 25 -18.19 8.39 0.74
N ASP A 26 -17.66 7.21 1.06
CA ASP A 26 -18.27 6.24 1.98
C ASP A 26 -18.43 6.83 3.39
N ILE A 27 -17.39 7.44 3.95
CA ILE A 27 -17.44 8.11 5.25
C ILE A 27 -18.49 9.21 5.26
N SER A 28 -18.55 10.03 4.19
CA SER A 28 -19.51 11.12 4.07
C SER A 28 -20.96 10.61 3.97
N ALA A 29 -21.17 9.52 3.22
CA ALA A 29 -22.49 8.87 3.09
C ALA A 29 -22.98 8.32 4.44
N LEU A 30 -22.07 7.93 5.33
CA LEU A 30 -22.35 7.46 6.70
C LEU A 30 -22.46 8.61 7.73
N GLY A 31 -22.38 9.88 7.27
CA GLY A 31 -22.51 11.08 8.12
C GLY A 31 -21.25 11.54 8.80
N GLY A 32 -20.11 10.90 8.54
CA GLY A 32 -18.80 11.26 9.08
C GLY A 32 -18.10 12.36 8.29
N GLN A 33 -17.11 12.99 8.90
CA GLN A 33 -16.19 13.92 8.26
C GLN A 33 -14.85 13.24 8.00
N ALA A 34 -14.46 13.09 6.74
CA ALA A 34 -13.14 12.57 6.37
C ALA A 34 -12.12 13.69 6.24
N VAL A 35 -10.95 13.49 6.83
CA VAL A 35 -9.77 14.37 6.69
C VAL A 35 -8.65 13.56 6.06
N VAL A 36 -8.24 13.90 4.86
CA VAL A 36 -7.14 13.23 4.16
C VAL A 36 -5.83 13.93 4.50
N ALA A 37 -5.00 13.27 5.31
CA ALA A 37 -3.71 13.78 5.78
C ALA A 37 -2.64 12.69 5.64
N PRO A 38 -2.18 12.42 4.40
CA PRO A 38 -1.26 11.32 4.12
C PRO A 38 0.10 11.57 4.78
N LEU A 39 0.51 10.66 5.67
CA LEU A 39 1.82 10.71 6.35
C LEU A 39 2.94 10.08 5.54
N ILE A 40 2.59 9.38 4.46
CA ILE A 40 3.53 8.81 3.49
C ILE A 40 3.02 9.06 2.07
N GLU A 41 3.95 9.14 1.16
CA GLU A 41 3.66 9.23 -0.27
C GLU A 41 4.55 8.26 -1.05
N THR A 42 3.97 7.60 -2.05
CA THR A 42 4.71 6.73 -2.95
C THR A 42 5.12 7.52 -4.18
N CYS A 43 6.41 7.73 -4.35
CA CYS A 43 6.99 8.49 -5.45
C CYS A 43 7.73 7.58 -6.42
N GLU A 44 7.52 7.79 -7.71
CA GLU A 44 8.34 7.15 -8.73
C GLU A 44 9.78 7.68 -8.65
N ILE A 45 10.76 6.77 -8.67
CA ILE A 45 12.17 7.14 -8.85
C ILE A 45 12.40 7.36 -10.34
N ILE A 46 12.64 8.61 -10.72
CA ILE A 46 12.95 8.97 -12.11
C ILE A 46 14.46 9.01 -12.28
N ASP A 47 15.00 8.16 -13.18
CA ASP A 47 16.42 8.09 -13.51
C ASP A 47 16.64 8.33 -14.99
N ARG A 48 17.75 9.03 -15.33
CA ARG A 48 18.18 9.25 -16.71
C ARG A 48 18.42 7.96 -17.51
N ASN A 49 18.67 6.85 -16.80
CA ASN A 49 18.89 5.53 -17.37
C ASN A 49 17.60 4.69 -17.48
N ASP A 50 16.42 5.25 -17.16
CA ASP A 50 15.15 4.51 -17.24
C ASP A 50 14.93 3.86 -18.62
N GLY A 51 15.29 4.55 -19.70
CA GLY A 51 15.22 3.99 -21.05
C GLY A 51 16.12 2.76 -21.24
N VAL A 52 17.33 2.81 -20.71
CA VAL A 52 18.27 1.67 -20.74
C VAL A 52 17.74 0.50 -19.91
N HIS A 53 17.21 0.79 -18.72
CA HIS A 53 16.62 -0.24 -17.87
C HIS A 53 15.41 -0.91 -18.53
N LEU A 54 14.56 -0.14 -19.23
CA LEU A 54 13.43 -0.68 -19.98
C LEU A 54 13.88 -1.58 -21.14
N GLU A 55 14.89 -1.15 -21.91
CA GLU A 55 15.45 -1.99 -22.99
C GLU A 55 16.07 -3.29 -22.44
N CYS A 56 16.78 -3.21 -21.30
CA CYS A 56 17.26 -4.40 -20.60
C CYS A 56 16.09 -5.27 -20.12
N ALA A 57 15.03 -4.68 -19.56
CA ALA A 57 13.86 -5.42 -19.05
C ALA A 57 13.20 -6.29 -20.14
N ARG A 58 13.24 -5.85 -21.42
CA ARG A 58 12.71 -6.62 -22.56
C ARG A 58 13.45 -7.93 -22.85
N GLN A 59 14.68 -8.08 -22.31
CA GLN A 59 15.54 -9.25 -22.54
C GLN A 59 15.38 -10.33 -21.44
N PHE A 60 14.66 -10.03 -20.36
CA PHE A 60 14.46 -10.99 -19.28
C PHE A 60 13.41 -12.04 -19.64
N ASN A 61 13.64 -13.28 -19.16
CA ASN A 61 12.65 -14.34 -19.29
C ASN A 61 11.42 -14.09 -18.42
N TRP A 62 11.62 -13.45 -17.25
CA TRP A 62 10.57 -13.11 -16.33
C TRP A 62 10.70 -11.70 -15.77
N LEU A 63 9.57 -10.99 -15.74
CA LEU A 63 9.41 -9.75 -14.97
C LEU A 63 8.51 -10.06 -13.78
N ILE A 64 8.98 -9.70 -12.57
CA ILE A 64 8.31 -10.03 -11.31
C ILE A 64 7.85 -8.74 -10.64
N PHE A 65 6.57 -8.69 -10.23
CA PHE A 65 5.95 -7.56 -9.54
C PHE A 65 5.27 -8.03 -8.26
N THR A 66 5.51 -7.35 -7.14
CA THR A 66 4.92 -7.69 -5.84
C THR A 66 4.02 -6.59 -5.28
N SER A 67 3.85 -5.49 -6.00
CA SER A 67 3.00 -4.38 -5.58
C SER A 67 2.43 -3.62 -6.78
N GLN A 68 1.22 -3.10 -6.61
CA GLN A 68 0.58 -2.22 -7.58
C GLN A 68 1.41 -0.95 -7.82
N ASN A 69 2.06 -0.40 -6.78
CA ASN A 69 2.90 0.80 -6.92
C ASN A 69 4.10 0.56 -7.86
N ALA A 70 4.67 -0.66 -7.87
CA ALA A 70 5.73 -1.01 -8.82
C ALA A 70 5.20 -1.05 -10.26
N VAL A 71 3.98 -1.56 -10.45
CA VAL A 71 3.31 -1.59 -11.77
C VAL A 71 3.02 -0.16 -12.23
N ASP A 72 2.48 0.70 -11.36
CA ASP A 72 2.18 2.11 -11.66
C ASP A 72 3.46 2.89 -12.07
N ALA A 73 4.55 2.70 -11.31
CA ALA A 73 5.84 3.34 -11.62
C ALA A 73 6.42 2.82 -12.94
N PHE A 74 6.37 1.52 -13.17
CA PHE A 74 6.83 0.90 -14.42
C PHE A 74 6.01 1.39 -15.62
N ALA A 75 4.69 1.51 -15.48
CA ALA A 75 3.79 2.03 -16.50
C ALA A 75 4.14 3.47 -16.90
N LYS A 76 4.44 4.34 -15.93
CA LYS A 76 4.88 5.72 -16.20
C LYS A 76 6.19 5.75 -17.00
N LYS A 77 7.16 4.89 -16.65
CA LYS A 77 8.43 4.76 -17.38
C LYS A 77 8.21 4.26 -18.81
N MET A 78 7.38 3.23 -18.99
CA MET A 78 6.99 2.73 -20.31
C MET A 78 6.34 3.83 -21.17
N SER A 79 5.41 4.59 -20.58
CA SER A 79 4.72 5.69 -21.28
C SER A 79 5.69 6.76 -21.78
N ARG A 80 6.64 7.20 -20.94
CA ARG A 80 7.68 8.17 -21.33
C ARG A 80 8.58 7.65 -22.46
N SER A 81 8.82 6.36 -22.48
CA SER A 81 9.63 5.69 -23.53
C SER A 81 8.80 5.19 -24.71
N GLN A 82 7.50 5.51 -24.77
CA GLN A 82 6.56 5.08 -25.82
C GLN A 82 6.49 3.55 -25.98
N LEU A 83 6.74 2.80 -24.90
CA LEU A 83 6.65 1.34 -24.88
C LEU A 83 5.25 0.89 -24.45
N ARG A 84 4.87 -0.31 -24.91
CA ARG A 84 3.63 -1.02 -24.57
C ARG A 84 3.97 -2.43 -24.10
N ALA A 85 3.03 -3.10 -23.43
CA ALA A 85 3.20 -4.48 -22.95
C ALA A 85 3.69 -5.43 -24.06
N SER A 86 3.21 -5.27 -25.29
CA SER A 86 3.61 -6.09 -26.46
C SER A 86 5.10 -6.00 -26.84
N HIS A 87 5.83 -5.01 -26.34
CA HIS A 87 7.27 -4.90 -26.56
C HIS A 87 8.11 -5.77 -25.63
N PHE A 88 7.49 -6.35 -24.57
CA PHE A 88 8.14 -7.23 -23.61
C PHE A 88 7.79 -8.67 -23.91
N GLN A 89 8.81 -9.51 -24.13
CA GLN A 89 8.64 -10.92 -24.51
C GLN A 89 8.67 -11.86 -23.30
N GLY A 90 9.16 -11.38 -22.17
CA GLY A 90 9.24 -12.14 -20.93
C GLY A 90 7.87 -12.44 -20.34
N LYS A 91 7.76 -13.60 -19.68
CA LYS A 91 6.61 -13.96 -18.88
C LYS A 91 6.49 -13.03 -17.67
N ILE A 92 5.26 -12.82 -17.18
CA ILE A 92 5.00 -11.95 -16.02
C ILE A 92 4.62 -12.80 -14.83
N ALA A 93 5.25 -12.51 -13.68
CA ALA A 93 4.85 -13.06 -12.40
C ALA A 93 4.41 -11.93 -11.45
N SER A 94 3.34 -12.14 -10.70
CA SER A 94 2.83 -11.15 -9.73
C SER A 94 2.53 -11.80 -8.39
N ILE A 95 2.43 -10.98 -7.32
CA ILE A 95 1.92 -11.38 -6.02
C ILE A 95 0.66 -10.55 -5.71
N GLY A 96 -0.49 -11.26 -5.66
CA GLY A 96 -1.77 -10.70 -5.28
C GLY A 96 -2.60 -10.11 -6.43
N THR A 97 -3.93 -10.19 -6.25
CA THR A 97 -4.93 -9.86 -7.28
C THR A 97 -4.82 -8.42 -7.77
N LYS A 98 -4.66 -7.44 -6.87
CA LYS A 98 -4.54 -6.02 -7.26
C LYS A 98 -3.33 -5.74 -8.16
N THR A 99 -2.21 -6.44 -7.93
CA THR A 99 -1.01 -6.34 -8.78
C THR A 99 -1.26 -6.97 -10.14
N THR A 100 -1.91 -8.13 -10.16
CA THR A 100 -2.33 -8.83 -11.38
C THR A 100 -3.26 -7.97 -12.23
N GLU A 101 -4.34 -7.46 -11.65
CA GLU A 101 -5.30 -6.58 -12.33
C GLU A 101 -4.64 -5.33 -12.91
N ALA A 102 -3.71 -4.71 -12.17
CA ALA A 102 -2.97 -3.55 -12.66
C ALA A 102 -2.10 -3.89 -13.88
N LEU A 103 -1.46 -5.06 -13.90
CA LEU A 103 -0.67 -5.55 -15.05
C LEU A 103 -1.56 -5.86 -16.25
N GLU A 104 -2.69 -6.52 -16.04
CA GLU A 104 -3.65 -6.86 -17.08
C GLU A 104 -4.28 -5.60 -17.70
N ASN A 105 -4.58 -4.59 -16.92
CA ASN A 105 -5.06 -3.28 -17.40
C ASN A 105 -4.02 -2.56 -18.27
N LEU A 106 -2.72 -2.86 -18.11
CA LEU A 106 -1.65 -2.36 -18.97
C LEU A 106 -1.45 -3.22 -20.24
N GLY A 107 -2.19 -4.32 -20.37
CA GLY A 107 -2.13 -5.24 -21.50
C GLY A 107 -1.09 -6.36 -21.34
N PHE A 108 -0.53 -6.58 -20.15
CA PHE A 108 0.29 -7.74 -19.86
C PHE A 108 -0.57 -8.96 -19.56
N GLN A 109 -0.09 -10.14 -19.95
CA GLN A 109 -0.67 -11.41 -19.50
C GLN A 109 0.16 -11.96 -18.35
N VAL A 110 -0.46 -12.10 -17.16
CA VAL A 110 0.21 -12.69 -16.00
C VAL A 110 0.25 -14.20 -16.17
N SER A 111 1.47 -14.74 -16.15
CA SER A 111 1.74 -16.18 -16.36
C SER A 111 1.86 -16.96 -15.05
N PHE A 112 2.13 -16.27 -13.94
CA PHE A 112 2.25 -16.90 -12.62
C PHE A 112 1.81 -15.96 -11.49
N MET A 113 1.05 -16.52 -10.56
CA MET A 113 0.70 -15.91 -9.27
C MET A 113 0.69 -17.05 -8.22
N PRO A 114 1.27 -16.86 -7.02
CA PRO A 114 1.31 -17.92 -6.00
C PRO A 114 -0.09 -18.20 -5.44
N SER A 115 -0.28 -19.42 -4.95
CA SER A 115 -1.54 -19.90 -4.34
C SER A 115 -1.96 -19.08 -3.11
N VAL A 116 -0.96 -18.59 -2.35
CA VAL A 116 -1.13 -17.61 -1.26
C VAL A 116 -0.33 -16.36 -1.60
N PHE A 117 -0.94 -15.19 -1.43
CA PHE A 117 -0.36 -13.89 -1.80
C PHE A 117 0.77 -13.46 -0.85
N SER A 118 1.83 -14.25 -0.80
CA SER A 118 3.01 -13.97 0.01
C SER A 118 4.31 -14.27 -0.73
N ALA A 119 5.36 -13.51 -0.39
CA ALA A 119 6.69 -13.73 -0.94
C ALA A 119 7.26 -15.11 -0.53
N ASP A 120 6.93 -15.60 0.67
CA ASP A 120 7.39 -16.90 1.18
C ASP A 120 6.78 -18.07 0.39
N VAL A 121 5.54 -17.96 -0.07
CA VAL A 121 4.93 -18.96 -0.95
C VAL A 121 5.44 -18.80 -2.38
N PHE A 122 5.61 -17.57 -2.85
CA PHE A 122 6.17 -17.29 -4.16
C PHE A 122 7.52 -17.99 -4.37
N VAL A 123 8.46 -17.88 -3.43
CA VAL A 123 9.80 -18.48 -3.56
C VAL A 123 9.77 -20.02 -3.58
N LYS A 124 8.72 -20.64 -3.08
CA LYS A 124 8.53 -22.09 -3.10
C LYS A 124 7.89 -22.60 -4.40
N GLU A 125 6.89 -21.85 -4.90
CA GLU A 125 6.09 -22.29 -6.04
C GLU A 125 6.66 -21.81 -7.38
N PHE A 126 7.20 -20.59 -7.44
CA PHE A 126 7.70 -20.01 -8.69
C PHE A 126 8.81 -20.83 -9.38
N PRO A 127 9.81 -21.40 -8.66
CA PRO A 127 10.83 -22.24 -9.28
C PRO A 127 10.28 -23.48 -9.99
N LEU A 128 9.10 -23.96 -9.59
CA LEU A 128 8.45 -25.12 -10.23
C LEU A 128 7.87 -24.78 -11.62
N VAL A 129 7.64 -23.51 -11.88
CA VAL A 129 7.05 -22.99 -13.13
C VAL A 129 8.11 -22.30 -14.00
N ALA A 130 9.12 -21.72 -13.36
CA ALA A 130 10.23 -21.03 -14.01
C ALA A 130 11.32 -22.03 -14.41
N GLU A 131 11.07 -22.79 -15.47
CA GLU A 131 11.91 -23.89 -15.94
C GLU A 131 13.38 -23.48 -16.15
N GLY A 132 14.30 -24.35 -15.76
CA GLY A 132 15.73 -24.18 -15.96
C GLY A 132 16.37 -23.12 -15.07
N ASN A 133 17.23 -22.28 -15.65
CA ASN A 133 17.88 -21.16 -14.95
C ASN A 133 17.49 -19.82 -15.64
N PRO A 134 16.26 -19.34 -15.40
CA PRO A 134 15.73 -18.19 -16.10
C PRO A 134 16.41 -16.89 -15.65
N THR A 135 16.51 -15.93 -16.57
CA THR A 135 16.85 -14.55 -16.22
C THR A 135 15.62 -13.85 -15.69
N CYS A 136 15.67 -13.40 -14.42
CA CYS A 136 14.54 -12.75 -13.75
C CYS A 136 14.88 -11.30 -13.38
N LEU A 137 13.94 -10.39 -13.61
CA LEU A 137 14.00 -9.01 -13.15
C LEU A 137 12.86 -8.75 -12.16
N PHE A 138 13.21 -8.41 -10.93
CA PHE A 138 12.28 -7.98 -9.92
C PHE A 138 12.13 -6.46 -9.94
N ILE A 139 10.98 -5.98 -10.37
CA ILE A 139 10.62 -4.57 -10.41
C ILE A 139 9.94 -4.25 -9.08
N ARG A 140 10.63 -3.45 -8.24
CA ARG A 140 10.33 -3.34 -6.82
C ARG A 140 10.31 -1.91 -6.29
N GLY A 141 9.74 -1.73 -5.12
CA GLY A 141 9.94 -0.54 -4.30
C GLY A 141 11.20 -0.64 -3.44
N GLU A 142 11.68 0.51 -2.96
CA GLU A 142 12.86 0.61 -2.12
C GLU A 142 12.76 -0.26 -0.85
N LYS A 143 11.61 -0.19 -0.15
CA LYS A 143 11.35 -0.92 1.11
C LYS A 143 10.95 -2.40 0.91
N ALA A 144 11.03 -2.95 -0.32
CA ALA A 144 10.71 -4.35 -0.55
C ALA A 144 11.69 -5.28 0.20
N LYS A 145 11.13 -6.31 0.87
CA LYS A 145 11.92 -7.28 1.63
C LYS A 145 12.84 -8.10 0.72
N LYS A 146 13.90 -8.65 1.29
CA LYS A 146 14.88 -9.48 0.58
C LYS A 146 14.41 -10.91 0.30
N THR A 147 13.20 -11.29 0.73
CA THR A 147 12.66 -12.66 0.66
C THR A 147 12.79 -13.29 -0.73
N LEU A 148 12.47 -12.55 -1.81
CA LEU A 148 12.62 -13.09 -3.17
C LEU A 148 14.09 -13.30 -3.53
N LYS A 149 14.96 -12.33 -3.19
CA LYS A 149 16.38 -12.36 -3.51
C LYS A 149 17.11 -13.51 -2.80
N GLU A 150 16.74 -13.78 -1.55
CA GLU A 150 17.37 -14.78 -0.70
C GLU A 150 16.73 -16.18 -0.88
N GLY A 151 15.45 -16.23 -1.27
CA GLY A 151 14.69 -17.47 -1.36
C GLY A 151 14.67 -18.13 -2.74
N LEU A 152 14.95 -17.39 -3.83
CA LEU A 152 14.96 -17.98 -5.16
C LEU A 152 16.29 -18.70 -5.46
N PRO A 153 16.27 -19.89 -6.10
CA PRO A 153 17.47 -20.70 -6.35
C PRO A 153 18.33 -20.20 -7.53
N PHE A 154 17.93 -19.12 -8.20
CA PHE A 154 18.61 -18.52 -9.33
C PHE A 154 18.83 -17.02 -9.14
N LYS A 155 19.71 -16.42 -9.96
CA LYS A 155 20.04 -15.01 -9.85
C LYS A 155 18.83 -14.13 -10.16
N LEU A 156 18.44 -13.30 -9.18
CA LEU A 156 17.42 -12.27 -9.32
C LEU A 156 18.09 -10.91 -9.55
N ASN A 157 17.83 -10.28 -10.68
CA ASN A 157 18.17 -8.88 -10.90
C ASN A 157 17.06 -8.02 -10.30
N GLU A 158 17.41 -6.86 -9.76
CA GLU A 158 16.45 -5.97 -9.11
C GLU A 158 16.49 -4.59 -9.76
N TRP A 159 15.32 -3.99 -9.98
CA TRP A 159 15.16 -2.61 -10.37
C TRP A 159 14.20 -1.90 -9.44
N THR A 160 14.73 -0.97 -8.64
CA THR A 160 13.93 -0.14 -7.74
C THR A 160 13.33 1.00 -8.55
N VAL A 161 12.00 1.03 -8.65
CA VAL A 161 11.25 1.96 -9.50
C VAL A 161 10.45 2.99 -8.73
N TYR A 162 10.25 2.80 -7.41
CA TYR A 162 9.58 3.76 -6.54
C TYR A 162 10.15 3.71 -5.12
N GLU A 163 9.99 4.81 -4.41
CA GLU A 163 10.27 4.96 -2.99
C GLU A 163 9.03 5.41 -2.22
N THR A 164 9.08 5.26 -0.90
CA THR A 164 8.06 5.79 0.01
C THR A 164 8.70 6.91 0.82
N ILE A 165 8.24 8.12 0.59
CA ILE A 165 8.70 9.33 1.32
C ILE A 165 7.74 9.64 2.46
N GLU A 166 8.29 10.18 3.54
CA GLU A 166 7.56 10.63 4.72
C GLU A 166 7.04 12.05 4.51
N ARG A 167 5.81 12.30 4.98
CA ARG A 167 5.09 13.56 4.80
C ARG A 167 4.93 14.27 6.15
N HIS A 168 6.01 14.87 6.63
CA HIS A 168 6.02 15.62 7.88
C HIS A 168 5.23 16.93 7.84
N ASP A 169 4.92 17.43 6.64
CA ASP A 169 4.11 18.63 6.41
C ASP A 169 2.65 18.47 6.87
N GLN A 170 2.15 17.22 7.02
CA GLN A 170 0.80 16.93 7.49
C GLN A 170 0.63 17.02 9.02
N LYS A 171 1.71 17.10 9.78
CA LYS A 171 1.72 17.17 11.24
C LYS A 171 0.72 18.20 11.78
N GLN A 172 0.81 19.45 11.31
CA GLN A 172 -0.03 20.54 11.83
C GLN A 172 -1.51 20.37 11.46
N VAL A 173 -1.79 19.80 10.28
CA VAL A 173 -3.16 19.51 9.85
C VAL A 173 -3.80 18.50 10.79
N ILE A 174 -3.08 17.42 11.13
CA ILE A 174 -3.58 16.36 12.02
C ILE A 174 -3.75 16.88 13.44
N ILE A 175 -2.75 17.56 14.01
CA ILE A 175 -2.81 18.11 15.36
C ILE A 175 -3.99 19.10 15.48
N HIS A 176 -4.12 20.02 14.53
CA HIS A 176 -5.21 20.99 14.53
C HIS A 176 -6.57 20.29 14.44
N CYS A 177 -6.70 19.30 13.57
CA CYS A 177 -7.93 18.51 13.44
C CYS A 177 -8.31 17.84 14.78
N ILE A 178 -7.35 17.18 15.46
CA ILE A 178 -7.60 16.51 16.74
C ILE A 178 -8.00 17.52 17.82
N GLN A 179 -7.42 18.71 17.83
CA GLN A 179 -7.76 19.76 18.82
C GLN A 179 -9.14 20.38 18.60
N GLN A 180 -9.67 20.37 17.37
CA GLN A 180 -10.96 20.97 17.03
C GLN A 180 -12.14 20.01 17.17
N HIS A 181 -11.90 18.71 17.24
CA HIS A 181 -12.93 17.67 17.27
C HIS A 181 -12.77 16.76 18.49
N THR A 182 -13.89 16.33 19.07
CA THR A 182 -13.91 15.52 20.29
C THR A 182 -13.92 14.02 20.03
N ASP A 183 -14.30 13.60 18.82
CA ASP A 183 -14.42 12.18 18.44
C ASP A 183 -13.68 11.94 17.14
N VAL A 184 -12.38 11.70 17.29
CA VAL A 184 -11.45 11.55 16.16
C VAL A 184 -10.94 10.11 16.11
N THR A 185 -11.09 9.49 14.95
CA THR A 185 -10.46 8.19 14.63
C THR A 185 -9.35 8.39 13.61
N VAL A 186 -8.16 7.86 13.87
CA VAL A 186 -7.05 7.87 12.91
C VAL A 186 -6.89 6.48 12.32
N ILE A 187 -6.96 6.36 10.99
CA ILE A 187 -6.81 5.09 10.28
C ILE A 187 -5.42 4.98 9.69
N PHE A 188 -4.71 3.91 10.06
CA PHE A 188 -3.38 3.58 9.55
C PHE A 188 -3.46 2.41 8.56
N ALA A 189 -2.93 2.65 7.35
CA ALA A 189 -2.87 1.65 6.28
C ALA A 189 -1.47 1.01 6.10
N SER A 190 -0.46 1.48 6.85
CA SER A 190 0.91 0.95 6.77
C SER A 190 1.73 1.27 8.02
N PRO A 191 2.75 0.43 8.36
CA PRO A 191 3.70 0.71 9.43
C PRO A 191 4.42 2.06 9.27
N SER A 192 4.84 2.41 8.05
CA SER A 192 5.55 3.68 7.82
C SER A 192 4.70 4.91 8.17
N ALA A 193 3.39 4.87 8.00
CA ALA A 193 2.51 5.96 8.44
C ALA A 193 2.40 6.02 9.96
N VAL A 194 2.43 4.86 10.64
CA VAL A 194 2.48 4.77 12.11
C VAL A 194 3.75 5.40 12.64
N ASP A 195 4.91 5.09 12.03
CA ASP A 195 6.21 5.64 12.47
C ASP A 195 6.22 7.16 12.39
N VAL A 196 5.74 7.75 11.29
CA VAL A 196 5.65 9.21 11.13
C VAL A 196 4.66 9.82 12.14
N TYR A 197 3.48 9.20 12.33
CA TYR A 197 2.52 9.68 13.31
C TYR A 197 3.08 9.67 14.74
N ALA A 198 3.75 8.60 15.12
CA ALA A 198 4.37 8.46 16.44
C ALA A 198 5.39 9.58 16.70
N MET A 199 6.26 9.85 15.72
CA MET A 199 7.28 10.89 15.84
C MET A 199 6.69 12.31 15.81
N ASP A 200 5.77 12.57 14.94
CA ASP A 200 5.32 13.93 14.65
C ASP A 200 4.10 14.35 15.46
N VAL A 201 3.15 13.46 15.66
CA VAL A 201 1.84 13.78 16.24
C VAL A 201 1.71 13.25 17.67
N ALA A 202 1.87 11.95 17.86
CA ALA A 202 1.68 11.32 19.16
C ALA A 202 2.72 11.80 20.21
N SER A 203 3.93 12.15 19.78
CA SER A 203 4.94 12.78 20.63
C SER A 203 4.51 14.14 21.23
N VAL A 204 3.50 14.79 20.62
CA VAL A 204 3.00 16.11 21.05
C VAL A 204 1.69 16.01 21.82
N ILE A 205 0.76 15.17 21.37
CA ILE A 205 -0.60 15.13 21.90
C ILE A 205 -0.99 13.78 22.53
N GLY A 206 -0.13 12.78 22.48
CA GLY A 206 -0.41 11.42 22.97
C GLY A 206 -1.25 10.59 21.99
N TRP A 207 -1.25 9.28 22.21
CA TRP A 207 -2.09 8.34 21.46
C TRP A 207 -3.54 8.32 21.98
N GLU A 208 -3.73 8.63 23.26
CA GLU A 208 -5.01 8.66 23.95
C GLU A 208 -5.95 9.78 23.48
N ALA A 209 -5.43 10.72 22.70
CA ALA A 209 -6.24 11.81 22.13
C ALA A 209 -7.16 11.36 20.98
N VAL A 210 -6.98 10.15 20.48
CA VAL A 210 -7.70 9.63 19.32
C VAL A 210 -8.04 8.15 19.49
N ARG A 211 -9.03 7.69 18.75
CA ARG A 211 -9.26 6.28 18.51
C ARG A 211 -8.37 5.79 17.37
N VAL A 212 -7.73 4.66 17.55
CA VAL A 212 -6.72 4.12 16.62
C VAL A 212 -7.28 2.96 15.82
N ALA A 213 -7.28 3.06 14.49
CA ALA A 213 -7.68 1.99 13.59
C ALA A 213 -6.51 1.50 12.73
N ALA A 214 -6.33 0.18 12.65
CA ALA A 214 -5.32 -0.46 11.80
C ALA A 214 -5.98 -1.24 10.66
N ILE A 215 -5.41 -1.17 9.47
CA ILE A 215 -5.90 -1.96 8.33
C ILE A 215 -5.69 -3.46 8.53
N GLY A 216 -4.69 -3.87 9.32
CA GLY A 216 -4.36 -5.28 9.56
C GLY A 216 -3.17 -5.47 10.49
N HIS A 217 -2.86 -6.73 10.79
CA HIS A 217 -1.94 -7.15 11.85
C HIS A 217 -0.50 -6.59 11.75
N ILE A 218 0.02 -6.33 10.55
CA ILE A 218 1.38 -5.75 10.39
C ILE A 218 1.39 -4.29 10.83
N THR A 219 0.32 -3.55 10.54
CA THR A 219 0.15 -2.17 10.99
C THR A 219 -0.16 -2.12 12.48
N GLU A 220 -0.97 -3.03 13.01
CA GLU A 220 -1.23 -3.21 14.43
C GLU A 220 0.08 -3.43 15.21
N ALA A 221 0.93 -4.35 14.74
CA ALA A 221 2.23 -4.61 15.39
C ALA A 221 3.11 -3.34 15.45
N ALA A 222 3.08 -2.49 14.43
CA ALA A 222 3.80 -1.22 14.45
C ALA A 222 3.21 -0.26 15.50
N ILE A 223 1.89 -0.16 15.62
CA ILE A 223 1.21 0.67 16.64
C ILE A 223 1.59 0.19 18.05
N ILE A 224 1.53 -1.12 18.30
CA ILE A 224 1.91 -1.71 19.59
C ILE A 224 3.38 -1.44 19.92
N ASN A 225 4.29 -1.51 18.95
CA ASN A 225 5.70 -1.22 19.13
C ASN A 225 5.96 0.25 19.54
N HIS A 226 5.05 1.17 19.19
CA HIS A 226 5.07 2.56 19.64
C HIS A 226 4.31 2.79 20.96
N GLY A 227 3.91 1.72 21.66
CA GLY A 227 3.27 1.77 22.98
C GLY A 227 1.78 2.13 22.96
N ALA A 228 1.14 2.07 21.80
CA ALA A 228 -0.28 2.33 21.65
C ALA A 228 -1.10 1.04 21.51
N THR A 229 -2.43 1.16 21.63
CA THR A 229 -3.39 0.07 21.40
C THR A 229 -4.19 0.33 20.13
N VAL A 230 -4.70 -0.74 19.53
CA VAL A 230 -5.60 -0.65 18.37
C VAL A 230 -7.02 -0.88 18.86
N ASP A 231 -7.90 0.10 18.58
CA ASP A 231 -9.32 0.03 18.95
C ASP A 231 -10.15 -0.66 17.86
N ILE A 232 -9.74 -0.52 16.59
CA ILE A 232 -10.48 -1.01 15.44
C ILE A 232 -9.53 -1.72 14.46
N MET A 233 -9.82 -2.99 14.17
CA MET A 233 -9.13 -3.76 13.14
C MET A 233 -10.10 -4.74 12.49
N PRO A 234 -10.26 -4.74 11.16
CA PRO A 234 -11.14 -5.65 10.46
C PRO A 234 -10.51 -7.03 10.28
N SER A 235 -11.32 -8.03 10.02
CA SER A 235 -10.86 -9.38 9.66
C SER A 235 -10.34 -9.48 8.22
N VAL A 236 -10.77 -8.56 7.34
CA VAL A 236 -10.31 -8.45 5.95
C VAL A 236 -9.55 -7.13 5.80
N TYR A 237 -8.32 -7.20 5.34
CA TYR A 237 -7.37 -6.06 5.35
C TYR A 237 -7.59 -5.10 4.17
N THR A 238 -8.75 -4.44 4.18
CA THR A 238 -9.13 -3.40 3.20
C THR A 238 -9.65 -2.16 3.91
N MET A 239 -9.51 -0.99 3.31
CA MET A 239 -10.05 0.26 3.86
C MET A 239 -11.56 0.20 4.03
N GLN A 240 -12.27 -0.41 3.08
CA GLN A 240 -13.71 -0.62 3.15
C GLN A 240 -14.09 -1.39 4.42
N ALA A 241 -13.39 -2.50 4.70
CA ALA A 241 -13.66 -3.31 5.90
C ALA A 241 -13.32 -2.56 7.21
N VAL A 242 -12.32 -1.64 7.20
CA VAL A 242 -12.06 -0.76 8.36
C VAL A 242 -13.26 0.16 8.63
N ILE A 243 -13.83 0.77 7.58
CA ILE A 243 -15.01 1.64 7.73
C ILE A 243 -16.23 0.84 8.20
N GLU A 244 -16.46 -0.36 7.66
CA GLU A 244 -17.52 -1.25 8.11
C GLU A 244 -17.37 -1.65 9.58
N GLU A 245 -16.14 -1.94 10.04
CA GLU A 245 -15.90 -2.30 11.44
C GLU A 245 -16.07 -1.08 12.36
N LEU A 246 -15.60 0.10 11.94
CA LEU A 246 -15.86 1.35 12.64
C LEU A 246 -17.36 1.59 12.82
N THR A 247 -18.16 1.43 11.76
CA THR A 247 -19.61 1.58 11.79
C THR A 247 -20.28 0.64 12.80
N LYS A 248 -19.87 -0.65 12.84
CA LYS A 248 -20.38 -1.62 13.81
C LYS A 248 -20.06 -1.28 15.26
N VAL A 249 -18.89 -0.70 15.53
CA VAL A 249 -18.50 -0.27 16.87
C VAL A 249 -19.37 0.90 17.31
N GLU A 250 -19.67 1.85 16.42
CA GLU A 250 -20.52 3.00 16.73
C GLU A 250 -22.00 2.62 16.97
N GLU A 251 -22.51 1.63 16.26
CA GLU A 251 -23.89 1.14 16.44
C GLU A 251 -24.11 0.39 17.77
N ARG A 252 -23.03 -0.03 18.44
CA ARG A 252 -23.07 -0.74 19.72
C ARG A 252 -22.91 0.18 20.94
N THR A 253 -22.54 1.44 20.71
CA THR A 253 -22.30 2.45 21.74
C THR A 253 -23.49 3.40 21.86
#